data_b6372a0c80f69025913be0294d9c1ab3
#
_entry.id   b6372a0c80f69025913be0294d9c1ab3
#
_cell.length_a   1.000
_cell.length_b   1.000
_cell.length_c   1.000
_cell.angle_alpha   90.00
_cell.angle_beta   90.00
_cell.angle_gamma   90.00
#
_symmetry.space_group_name_H-M   'P 1'
#
loop_
_entity.id
_entity.type
_entity.pdbx_description
1 polymer ?
#
loop_
_entity_poly.entity_id
_entity_poly.type
_entity_poly.pdbx_seq_one_letter_code
_entity_poly.pdbx_strand_id
1 'polypeptide(L)'
;MRNLIIENDNLIAMNELLPEYEGKIDVMPIDPPYNTDISHIGYKDSGYTDGWAEFMRPRLEVAYRLLSPTGVMFIHIDECEFPNLWLLCSDIFGAHNLMSMIWKKTNPFFDANRKEKPLESGLRRTHEFIVVCFKDRANTTLTPVMQPYLDGNVIKERLQPLETVIDFMGTTTSAKDELAELLGDRMLFATPKPVKMIKEFIRSSGKTDAIVMDFFAGSGTTGHATLELNHEDGGNRRFILITNNESDICRRVTIPRVKAAMRKYNISDNFLETRLL
;
A
#
# COMPACT_ATOMS: atom_id res chain seq x y z
N MET A 1 4.33 10.03 -20.01
CA MET A 1 3.41 10.46 -18.90
C MET A 1 4.25 10.51 -17.62
N ARG A 2 4.01 11.45 -16.71
CA ARG A 2 4.80 11.63 -15.47
C ARG A 2 4.19 10.84 -14.32
N ASN A 3 4.98 10.55 -13.29
CA ASN A 3 4.48 10.16 -11.99
C ASN A 3 3.78 11.35 -11.34
N LEU A 4 2.75 11.10 -10.53
CA LEU A 4 1.91 12.15 -10.00
C LEU A 4 1.77 12.03 -8.47
N ILE A 5 1.95 13.14 -7.77
CA ILE A 5 1.58 13.27 -6.35
C ILE A 5 0.53 14.40 -6.25
N ILE A 6 -0.61 14.10 -5.64
CA ILE A 6 -1.71 15.04 -5.43
C ILE A 6 -1.93 15.22 -3.93
N GLU A 7 -1.82 16.47 -3.47
CA GLU A 7 -2.23 16.89 -2.13
C GLU A 7 -3.69 17.34 -2.19
N ASN A 8 -4.62 16.45 -1.81
CA ASN A 8 -6.06 16.73 -1.78
C ASN A 8 -6.82 15.69 -0.96
N ASP A 9 -8.10 15.90 -0.68
CA ASP A 9 -9.01 14.81 -0.31
C ASP A 9 -9.04 13.79 -1.45
N ASN A 10 -8.89 12.52 -1.08
CA ASN A 10 -8.72 11.47 -2.07
C ASN A 10 -9.98 11.21 -2.91
N LEU A 11 -11.18 11.40 -2.35
CA LEU A 11 -12.42 11.26 -3.12
C LEU A 11 -12.55 12.34 -4.18
N ILE A 12 -12.20 13.59 -3.83
CA ILE A 12 -12.20 14.72 -4.78
C ILE A 12 -11.19 14.44 -5.89
N ALA A 13 -9.94 14.16 -5.52
CA ALA A 13 -8.87 13.91 -6.49
C ALA A 13 -9.16 12.74 -7.43
N MET A 14 -9.69 11.61 -6.89
CA MET A 14 -10.04 10.46 -7.73
C MET A 14 -11.16 10.77 -8.72
N ASN A 15 -12.19 11.57 -8.33
CA ASN A 15 -13.24 11.99 -9.24
C ASN A 15 -12.70 12.90 -10.36
N GLU A 16 -11.75 13.79 -10.05
CA GLU A 16 -11.06 14.63 -11.06
C GLU A 16 -10.22 13.80 -12.05
N LEU A 17 -9.70 12.64 -11.60
CA LEU A 17 -8.92 11.75 -12.44
C LEU A 17 -9.77 10.80 -13.30
N LEU A 18 -11.04 10.58 -12.99
CA LEU A 18 -11.91 9.65 -13.73
C LEU A 18 -11.93 9.91 -15.24
N PRO A 19 -12.07 11.15 -15.77
CA PRO A 19 -12.11 11.37 -17.22
C PRO A 19 -10.87 10.85 -17.95
N GLU A 20 -9.72 10.83 -17.29
CA GLU A 20 -8.45 10.39 -17.88
C GLU A 20 -8.11 8.94 -17.58
N TYR A 21 -8.46 8.44 -16.38
CA TYR A 21 -7.96 7.16 -15.84
C TYR A 21 -9.01 6.08 -15.64
N GLU A 22 -10.27 6.29 -16.00
CA GLU A 22 -11.31 5.25 -15.91
C GLU A 22 -10.88 3.98 -16.67
N GLY A 23 -10.89 2.85 -15.97
CA GLY A 23 -10.50 1.55 -16.53
C GLY A 23 -9.01 1.39 -16.85
N LYS A 24 -8.11 2.21 -16.28
CA LYS A 24 -6.68 2.20 -16.63
C LYS A 24 -5.73 1.86 -15.49
N ILE A 25 -6.18 1.83 -14.25
CA ILE A 25 -5.30 1.55 -13.11
C ILE A 25 -5.14 0.05 -12.94
N ASP A 26 -3.91 -0.42 -12.90
CA ASP A 26 -3.60 -1.85 -12.87
C ASP A 26 -3.46 -2.39 -11.45
N VAL A 27 -2.87 -1.60 -10.54
CA VAL A 27 -2.64 -2.02 -9.14
C VAL A 27 -2.94 -0.87 -8.19
N MET A 28 -3.70 -1.16 -7.14
CA MET A 28 -3.98 -0.22 -6.06
C MET A 28 -3.62 -0.84 -4.70
N PRO A 29 -2.37 -0.70 -4.22
CA PRO A 29 -2.02 -1.03 -2.85
C PRO A 29 -2.38 0.15 -1.96
N ILE A 30 -3.33 -0.01 -1.07
CA ILE A 30 -3.79 1.07 -0.18
C ILE A 30 -3.77 0.66 1.29
N ASP A 31 -3.55 1.66 2.14
CA ASP A 31 -3.51 1.53 3.59
C ASP A 31 -4.45 2.59 4.20
N PRO A 32 -5.78 2.35 4.18
CA PRO A 32 -6.75 3.29 4.73
C PRO A 32 -6.64 3.37 6.26
N PRO A 33 -7.23 4.38 6.90
CA PRO A 33 -7.34 4.42 8.35
C PRO A 33 -8.07 3.18 8.90
N TYR A 34 -7.57 2.63 10.03
CA TYR A 34 -8.09 1.37 10.60
C TYR A 34 -9.20 1.56 11.63
N ASN A 35 -9.57 2.82 11.92
CA ASN A 35 -10.55 3.18 12.94
C ASN A 35 -10.19 2.61 14.33
N THR A 36 -8.93 2.59 14.65
CA THR A 36 -8.44 2.17 15.97
C THR A 36 -8.44 3.37 16.92
N ASP A 37 -8.68 3.15 18.23
CA ASP A 37 -8.60 4.20 19.27
C ASP A 37 -7.15 4.63 19.56
N ILE A 38 -6.19 4.15 18.77
CA ILE A 38 -4.77 4.46 18.95
C ILE A 38 -4.48 5.77 18.21
N SER A 39 -4.17 6.83 18.98
CA SER A 39 -3.68 8.08 18.39
C SER A 39 -2.28 7.87 17.81
N HIS A 40 -2.16 7.94 16.49
CA HIS A 40 -0.89 7.92 15.78
C HIS A 40 -0.33 9.34 15.65
N ILE A 41 1.01 9.47 15.74
CA ILE A 41 1.67 10.75 15.45
C ILE A 41 1.50 10.99 13.95
N GLY A 42 0.72 12.01 13.60
CA GLY A 42 0.68 12.54 12.24
C GLY A 42 -0.63 12.35 11.47
N TYR A 43 -1.57 11.50 11.89
CA TYR A 43 -2.89 11.40 11.25
C TYR A 43 -3.95 10.86 12.20
N LYS A 44 -5.21 11.17 11.87
CA LYS A 44 -6.39 10.74 12.63
C LYS A 44 -6.84 9.37 12.12
N ASP A 45 -6.76 8.35 12.98
CA ASP A 45 -7.15 6.97 12.67
C ASP A 45 -8.54 6.61 13.21
N SER A 46 -9.26 7.56 13.83
CA SER A 46 -10.56 7.33 14.47
C SER A 46 -11.50 8.52 14.33
N GLY A 47 -12.78 8.35 14.73
CA GLY A 47 -13.76 9.43 14.82
C GLY A 47 -14.57 9.62 13.53
N TYR A 48 -14.85 8.55 12.83
CA TYR A 48 -15.81 8.52 11.70
C TYR A 48 -17.24 8.56 12.27
N THR A 49 -17.81 9.77 12.41
CA THR A 49 -19.11 10.02 13.04
C THR A 49 -20.28 9.36 12.29
N ASP A 50 -20.15 9.26 10.97
CA ASP A 50 -21.17 8.63 10.11
C ASP A 50 -20.86 7.15 9.83
N GLY A 51 -19.80 6.62 10.47
CA GLY A 51 -19.32 5.27 10.28
C GLY A 51 -18.14 5.17 9.30
N TRP A 52 -17.23 4.24 9.59
CA TRP A 52 -16.05 4.00 8.75
C TRP A 52 -16.42 3.48 7.35
N ALA A 53 -17.44 2.64 7.26
CA ALA A 53 -17.89 2.09 5.98
C ALA A 53 -18.47 3.16 5.05
N GLU A 54 -19.21 4.15 5.60
CA GLU A 54 -19.74 5.29 4.86
C GLU A 54 -18.60 6.18 4.32
N PHE A 55 -17.53 6.34 5.07
CA PHE A 55 -16.32 7.04 4.60
C PHE A 55 -15.65 6.29 3.46
N MET A 56 -15.54 4.97 3.55
CA MET A 56 -14.83 4.15 2.56
C MET A 56 -15.64 3.88 1.29
N ARG A 57 -16.97 3.73 1.38
CA ARG A 57 -17.85 3.35 0.25
C ARG A 57 -17.62 4.20 -1.01
N PRO A 58 -17.80 5.52 -0.98
CA PRO A 58 -17.67 6.32 -2.20
C PRO A 58 -16.25 6.26 -2.80
N ARG A 59 -15.23 6.08 -1.96
CA ARG A 59 -13.83 5.93 -2.38
C ARG A 59 -13.60 4.61 -3.11
N LEU A 60 -14.14 3.52 -2.60
CA LEU A 60 -14.03 2.20 -3.22
C LEU A 60 -14.85 2.09 -4.50
N GLU A 61 -16.02 2.75 -4.58
CA GLU A 61 -16.84 2.82 -5.81
C GLU A 61 -16.11 3.55 -6.94
N VAL A 62 -15.45 4.68 -6.64
CA VAL A 62 -14.62 5.39 -7.62
C VAL A 62 -13.39 4.57 -7.98
N ALA A 63 -12.71 3.95 -7.00
CA ALA A 63 -11.55 3.08 -7.24
C ALA A 63 -11.92 1.89 -8.14
N TYR A 64 -13.09 1.27 -7.92
CA TYR A 64 -13.60 0.21 -8.80
C TYR A 64 -13.72 0.68 -10.24
N ARG A 65 -14.20 1.89 -10.51
CA ARG A 65 -14.31 2.46 -11.86
C ARG A 65 -12.93 2.71 -12.49
N LEU A 66 -11.97 3.18 -11.70
CA LEU A 66 -10.60 3.45 -12.14
C LEU A 66 -9.82 2.19 -12.49
N LEU A 67 -10.12 1.03 -11.85
CA LEU A 67 -9.44 -0.24 -12.12
C LEU A 67 -9.60 -0.70 -13.56
N SER A 68 -8.50 -1.11 -14.17
CA SER A 68 -8.46 -1.77 -15.47
C SER A 68 -9.18 -3.12 -15.42
N PRO A 69 -9.61 -3.70 -16.56
CA PRO A 69 -10.33 -4.99 -16.58
C PRO A 69 -9.61 -6.12 -15.83
N THR A 70 -8.27 -6.09 -15.80
CA THR A 70 -7.43 -7.05 -15.06
C THR A 70 -6.80 -6.43 -13.82
N GLY A 71 -7.30 -5.28 -13.36
CA GLY A 71 -6.77 -4.56 -12.21
C GLY A 71 -7.07 -5.25 -10.89
N VAL A 72 -6.19 -5.02 -9.91
CA VAL A 72 -6.27 -5.58 -8.57
C VAL A 72 -6.00 -4.54 -7.50
N MET A 73 -6.76 -4.58 -6.41
CA MET A 73 -6.49 -3.80 -5.19
C MET A 73 -6.00 -4.72 -4.08
N PHE A 74 -5.05 -4.22 -3.28
CA PHE A 74 -4.59 -4.81 -2.03
C PHE A 74 -4.88 -3.79 -0.92
N ILE A 75 -5.86 -4.08 -0.09
CA ILE A 75 -6.34 -3.16 0.95
C ILE A 75 -5.91 -3.68 2.31
N HIS A 76 -4.96 -3.01 2.95
CA HIS A 76 -4.55 -3.32 4.31
C HIS A 76 -5.63 -2.92 5.31
N ILE A 77 -5.82 -3.72 6.35
CA ILE A 77 -6.79 -3.42 7.40
C ILE A 77 -6.47 -4.20 8.69
N ASP A 78 -6.80 -3.62 9.82
CA ASP A 78 -6.78 -4.28 11.13
C ASP A 78 -8.07 -5.11 11.35
N GLU A 79 -8.05 -5.99 12.34
CA GLU A 79 -9.19 -6.85 12.70
C GLU A 79 -10.47 -6.06 13.03
N CYS A 80 -10.35 -4.80 13.49
CA CYS A 80 -11.50 -3.98 13.89
C CYS A 80 -12.45 -3.73 12.71
N GLU A 81 -11.91 -3.35 11.55
CA GLU A 81 -12.71 -3.01 10.38
C GLU A 81 -12.65 -4.07 9.27
N PHE A 82 -11.92 -5.17 9.44
CA PHE A 82 -11.86 -6.24 8.44
C PHE A 82 -13.24 -6.77 8.05
N PRO A 83 -14.19 -7.06 8.99
CA PRO A 83 -15.52 -7.55 8.62
C PRO A 83 -16.31 -6.52 7.80
N ASN A 84 -16.26 -5.25 8.18
CA ASN A 84 -16.95 -4.17 7.48
C ASN A 84 -16.38 -3.94 6.09
N LEU A 85 -15.04 -3.93 5.97
CA LEU A 85 -14.35 -3.83 4.68
C LEU A 85 -14.70 -5.01 3.76
N TRP A 86 -14.72 -6.23 4.29
CA TRP A 86 -15.06 -7.42 3.51
C TRP A 86 -16.48 -7.34 2.93
N LEU A 87 -17.46 -6.97 3.75
CA LEU A 87 -18.84 -6.81 3.31
C LEU A 87 -18.98 -5.70 2.27
N LEU A 88 -18.32 -4.57 2.50
CA LEU A 88 -18.32 -3.43 1.58
C LEU A 88 -17.68 -3.78 0.23
N CYS A 89 -16.52 -4.44 0.24
CA CYS A 89 -15.89 -4.91 -0.98
C CYS A 89 -16.73 -5.99 -1.68
N SER A 90 -17.38 -6.87 -0.92
CA SER A 90 -18.29 -7.88 -1.49
C SER A 90 -19.47 -7.26 -2.23
N ASP A 91 -20.01 -6.16 -1.72
CA ASP A 91 -21.08 -5.41 -2.36
C ASP A 91 -20.64 -4.73 -3.67
N ILE A 92 -19.45 -4.11 -3.66
CA ILE A 92 -18.95 -3.31 -4.79
C ILE A 92 -18.31 -4.20 -5.88
N PHE A 93 -17.48 -5.17 -5.50
CA PHE A 93 -16.69 -6.00 -6.42
C PHE A 93 -17.35 -7.35 -6.73
N GLY A 94 -18.29 -7.78 -5.88
CA GLY A 94 -18.82 -9.15 -5.89
C GLY A 94 -17.96 -10.11 -5.08
N ALA A 95 -18.58 -10.95 -4.23
CA ALA A 95 -17.87 -11.84 -3.30
C ALA A 95 -16.87 -12.80 -3.99
N HIS A 96 -17.17 -13.24 -5.23
CA HIS A 96 -16.31 -14.13 -6.01
C HIS A 96 -15.01 -13.46 -6.50
N ASN A 97 -14.95 -12.14 -6.50
CA ASN A 97 -13.78 -11.34 -6.87
C ASN A 97 -12.88 -11.00 -5.67
N LEU A 98 -13.17 -11.53 -4.49
CA LEU A 98 -12.40 -11.25 -3.29
C LEU A 98 -11.54 -12.43 -2.87
N MET A 99 -10.41 -12.10 -2.25
CA MET A 99 -9.57 -13.00 -1.46
C MET A 99 -9.07 -12.26 -0.21
N SER A 100 -8.72 -13.00 0.84
CA SER A 100 -8.04 -12.43 2.01
C SER A 100 -6.62 -12.97 2.11
N MET A 101 -5.72 -12.11 2.58
CA MET A 101 -4.35 -12.46 2.92
C MET A 101 -4.04 -11.98 4.33
N ILE A 102 -3.02 -12.55 4.95
CA ILE A 102 -2.51 -12.19 6.27
C ILE A 102 -1.06 -11.74 6.12
N TRP A 103 -0.75 -10.52 6.56
CA TRP A 103 0.62 -10.06 6.70
C TRP A 103 1.06 -10.14 8.16
N LYS A 104 2.10 -10.92 8.41
CA LYS A 104 2.74 -11.00 9.71
C LYS A 104 3.63 -9.78 9.92
N LYS A 105 3.07 -8.74 10.54
CA LYS A 105 3.72 -7.44 10.70
C LYS A 105 4.85 -7.41 11.73
N THR A 106 4.97 -8.45 12.56
CA THR A 106 6.03 -8.60 13.56
C THR A 106 6.69 -9.96 13.44
N ASN A 107 8.02 -10.02 13.56
CA ASN A 107 8.75 -11.28 13.57
C ASN A 107 9.36 -11.52 14.95
N PRO A 108 8.96 -12.61 15.69
CA PRO A 108 9.50 -12.89 17.01
C PRO A 108 11.00 -13.14 17.05
N PHE A 109 11.59 -13.56 15.95
CA PHE A 109 13.02 -13.84 15.87
C PHE A 109 13.87 -12.58 15.61
N PHE A 110 13.29 -11.53 15.04
CA PHE A 110 14.00 -10.30 14.66
C PHE A 110 13.55 -9.07 15.48
N ASP A 111 12.34 -9.09 16.03
CA ASP A 111 11.81 -8.01 16.87
C ASP A 111 12.14 -8.27 18.35
N ALA A 112 13.43 -8.29 18.70
CA ALA A 112 13.91 -8.58 20.07
C ALA A 112 13.37 -7.60 21.14
N ASN A 113 12.96 -6.39 20.73
CA ASN A 113 12.43 -5.33 21.61
C ASN A 113 10.91 -5.21 21.55
N ARG A 114 10.18 -6.29 21.44
CA ARG A 114 8.71 -6.31 21.48
C ARG A 114 8.16 -5.63 22.74
N LYS A 115 7.92 -4.33 22.66
CA LYS A 115 7.29 -3.53 23.71
C LYS A 115 5.78 -3.38 23.53
N GLU A 116 5.18 -4.05 22.55
CA GLU A 116 3.73 -4.02 22.40
C GLU A 116 3.09 -4.64 23.63
N LYS A 117 2.26 -3.85 24.31
CA LYS A 117 1.46 -4.35 25.44
C LYS A 117 0.53 -5.44 24.92
N PRO A 118 0.38 -6.57 25.64
CA PRO A 118 -0.67 -7.52 25.30
C PRO A 118 -2.03 -6.81 25.36
N LEU A 119 -2.97 -7.25 24.52
CA LEU A 119 -4.37 -6.87 24.63
C LEU A 119 -4.90 -7.26 26.02
N GLU A 120 -6.00 -6.69 26.46
CA GLU A 120 -6.65 -7.01 27.74
C GLU A 120 -6.89 -8.51 27.93
N SER A 121 -7.14 -9.23 26.80
CA SER A 121 -7.26 -10.69 26.76
C SER A 121 -5.94 -11.46 26.90
N GLY A 122 -4.79 -10.80 27.00
CA GLY A 122 -3.47 -11.43 27.00
C GLY A 122 -2.93 -11.82 25.62
N LEU A 123 -3.69 -11.61 24.54
CA LEU A 123 -3.27 -11.85 23.17
C LEU A 123 -2.45 -10.67 22.63
N ARG A 124 -1.62 -10.93 21.62
CA ARG A 124 -0.89 -9.89 20.87
C ARG A 124 -1.31 -9.88 19.42
N ARG A 125 -1.54 -8.70 18.89
CA ARG A 125 -1.76 -8.49 17.46
C ARG A 125 -0.42 -8.59 16.73
N THR A 126 -0.21 -9.67 15.98
CA THR A 126 1.04 -9.92 15.26
C THR A 126 0.89 -9.85 13.76
N HIS A 127 -0.32 -9.62 13.28
CA HIS A 127 -0.65 -9.58 11.87
C HIS A 127 -1.64 -8.45 11.54
N GLU A 128 -1.78 -8.19 10.26
CA GLU A 128 -2.84 -7.41 9.64
C GLU A 128 -3.48 -8.25 8.53
N PHE A 129 -4.72 -7.94 8.20
CA PHE A 129 -5.40 -8.51 7.05
C PHE A 129 -5.12 -7.67 5.80
N ILE A 130 -5.20 -8.33 4.64
CA ILE A 130 -5.19 -7.67 3.34
C ILE A 130 -6.37 -8.22 2.57
N VAL A 131 -7.34 -7.36 2.24
CA VAL A 131 -8.43 -7.72 1.33
C VAL A 131 -7.93 -7.49 -0.09
N VAL A 132 -7.92 -8.56 -0.90
CA VAL A 132 -7.55 -8.51 -2.31
C VAL A 132 -8.82 -8.46 -3.14
N CYS A 133 -9.01 -7.36 -3.86
CA CYS A 133 -10.17 -7.13 -4.72
C CYS A 133 -9.73 -7.15 -6.18
N PHE A 134 -10.22 -8.10 -6.95
CA PHE A 134 -10.02 -8.16 -8.40
C PHE A 134 -11.15 -7.43 -9.11
N LYS A 135 -10.84 -6.70 -10.18
CA LYS A 135 -11.88 -6.17 -11.08
C LYS A 135 -12.66 -7.31 -11.73
N ASP A 136 -11.96 -8.35 -12.18
CA ASP A 136 -12.49 -9.59 -12.74
C ASP A 136 -11.50 -10.73 -12.43
N ARG A 137 -11.77 -11.48 -11.36
CA ARG A 137 -10.89 -12.55 -10.90
C ARG A 137 -10.79 -13.71 -11.90
N ALA A 138 -11.86 -14.00 -12.63
CA ALA A 138 -11.88 -15.10 -13.60
C ALA A 138 -10.91 -14.85 -14.76
N ASN A 139 -10.67 -13.58 -15.10
CA ASN A 139 -9.79 -13.17 -16.20
C ASN A 139 -8.47 -12.52 -15.73
N THR A 140 -8.18 -12.55 -14.41
CA THR A 140 -6.96 -11.97 -13.86
C THR A 140 -6.10 -13.07 -13.21
N THR A 141 -4.87 -13.19 -13.67
CA THR A 141 -3.88 -14.10 -13.07
C THR A 141 -2.71 -13.27 -12.53
N LEU A 142 -2.46 -13.37 -11.23
CA LEU A 142 -1.27 -12.77 -10.63
C LEU A 142 -0.03 -13.58 -11.04
N THR A 143 1.03 -12.86 -11.40
CA THR A 143 2.31 -13.49 -11.74
C THR A 143 3.11 -13.82 -10.46
N PRO A 144 4.04 -14.80 -10.53
CA PRO A 144 4.92 -15.10 -9.42
C PRO A 144 5.73 -13.88 -8.96
N VAL A 145 6.00 -13.82 -7.66
CA VAL A 145 6.75 -12.76 -6.97
C VAL A 145 8.00 -13.33 -6.32
N MET A 146 8.95 -12.46 -5.98
CA MET A 146 10.20 -12.88 -5.33
C MET A 146 9.93 -13.27 -3.88
N GLN A 147 10.16 -14.53 -3.56
CA GLN A 147 9.96 -15.11 -2.23
C GLN A 147 11.18 -15.89 -1.76
N PRO A 148 11.51 -15.81 -0.46
CA PRO A 148 12.62 -16.56 0.10
C PRO A 148 12.32 -18.06 0.15
N TYR A 149 13.35 -18.86 0.02
CA TYR A 149 13.33 -20.28 0.31
C TYR A 149 14.65 -20.72 0.94
N LEU A 150 14.64 -21.83 1.66
CA LEU A 150 15.84 -22.43 2.22
C LEU A 150 16.49 -23.37 1.19
N ASP A 151 17.77 -23.14 0.93
CA ASP A 151 18.63 -24.04 0.18
C ASP A 151 19.73 -24.50 1.13
N GLY A 152 19.55 -25.67 1.75
CA GLY A 152 20.33 -26.07 2.91
C GLY A 152 20.13 -25.12 4.09
N ASN A 153 21.19 -24.42 4.51
CA ASN A 153 21.16 -23.41 5.59
C ASN A 153 21.23 -21.97 5.06
N VAL A 154 21.07 -21.77 3.75
CA VAL A 154 21.14 -20.45 3.12
C VAL A 154 19.77 -20.02 2.65
N ILE A 155 19.37 -18.79 3.01
CA ILE A 155 18.15 -18.17 2.49
C ILE A 155 18.47 -17.61 1.11
N LYS A 156 17.74 -18.07 0.09
CA LYS A 156 17.77 -17.59 -1.29
C LYS A 156 16.38 -17.07 -1.68
N GLU A 157 16.28 -16.37 -2.80
CA GLU A 157 15.00 -15.90 -3.34
C GLU A 157 14.75 -16.50 -4.73
N ARG A 158 13.49 -16.79 -5.03
CA ARG A 158 13.03 -17.23 -6.35
C ARG A 158 11.60 -16.75 -6.61
N LEU A 159 11.19 -16.76 -7.87
CA LEU A 159 9.81 -16.48 -8.28
C LEU A 159 8.90 -17.64 -7.85
N GLN A 160 7.86 -17.33 -7.08
CA GLN A 160 6.84 -18.26 -6.61
C GLN A 160 5.48 -17.57 -6.61
N PRO A 161 4.35 -18.32 -6.74
CA PRO A 161 3.03 -17.74 -6.55
C PRO A 161 2.92 -17.00 -5.21
N LEU A 162 2.25 -15.86 -5.21
CA LEU A 162 2.03 -15.08 -4.00
C LEU A 162 1.20 -15.90 -2.99
N GLU A 163 1.74 -16.09 -1.79
CA GLU A 163 1.06 -16.82 -0.73
C GLU A 163 0.07 -15.93 0.03
N THR A 164 -0.98 -16.55 0.56
CA THR A 164 -2.01 -15.83 1.34
C THR A 164 -1.57 -15.53 2.77
N VAL A 165 -0.48 -16.10 3.26
CA VAL A 165 0.16 -15.75 4.53
C VAL A 165 1.57 -15.26 4.24
N ILE A 166 1.80 -13.98 4.49
CA ILE A 166 3.06 -13.29 4.17
C ILE A 166 3.83 -13.07 5.48
N ASP A 167 5.02 -13.66 5.61
CA ASP A 167 5.89 -13.49 6.80
C ASP A 167 7.33 -13.04 6.46
N PHE A 168 7.63 -12.80 5.18
CA PHE A 168 8.98 -12.55 4.63
C PHE A 168 9.10 -11.23 3.84
N MET A 169 8.05 -10.44 3.76
CA MET A 169 8.05 -9.17 3.00
C MET A 169 8.34 -7.93 3.86
N GLY A 170 8.99 -8.11 4.98
CA GLY A 170 9.30 -7.04 5.93
C GLY A 170 8.28 -6.91 7.06
N THR A 171 8.64 -6.11 8.05
CA THR A 171 7.84 -5.80 9.24
C THR A 171 7.64 -4.29 9.36
N THR A 172 6.77 -3.84 10.27
CA THR A 172 6.63 -2.40 10.57
C THR A 172 7.96 -1.80 11.05
N THR A 173 8.78 -2.58 11.75
CA THR A 173 10.11 -2.16 12.21
C THR A 173 11.05 -1.93 11.03
N SER A 174 11.17 -2.90 10.11
CA SER A 174 12.04 -2.74 8.94
C SER A 174 11.60 -1.59 8.04
N ALA A 175 10.30 -1.35 7.91
CA ALA A 175 9.78 -0.23 7.12
C ALA A 175 10.15 1.15 7.70
N LYS A 176 10.22 1.27 9.04
CA LYS A 176 10.74 2.48 9.70
C LYS A 176 12.24 2.67 9.45
N ASP A 177 13.01 1.58 9.45
CA ASP A 177 14.44 1.62 9.18
C ASP A 177 14.71 2.01 7.72
N GLU A 178 13.94 1.49 6.75
CA GLU A 178 13.96 1.89 5.34
C GLU A 178 13.67 3.40 5.17
N LEU A 179 12.68 3.92 5.90
CA LEU A 179 12.35 5.35 5.86
C LEU A 179 13.47 6.21 6.46
N ALA A 180 14.06 5.77 7.58
CA ALA A 180 15.16 6.45 8.24
C ALA A 180 16.43 6.46 7.39
N GLU A 181 16.75 5.36 6.72
CA GLU A 181 17.89 5.30 5.79
C GLU A 181 17.74 6.33 4.66
N LEU A 182 16.52 6.52 4.17
CA LEU A 182 16.25 7.42 3.06
C LEU A 182 16.14 8.89 3.44
N LEU A 183 15.55 9.20 4.62
CA LEU A 183 15.24 10.56 5.06
C LEU A 183 15.96 11.01 6.34
N GLY A 184 16.71 10.12 6.97
CA GLY A 184 17.51 10.45 8.17
C GLY A 184 16.76 10.44 9.49
N ASP A 185 15.44 10.20 9.50
CA ASP A 185 14.63 10.21 10.73
C ASP A 185 13.61 9.06 10.74
N ARG A 186 13.72 8.19 11.76
CA ARG A 186 12.86 7.03 11.97
C ARG A 186 11.47 7.37 12.49
N MET A 187 11.29 8.57 13.03
CA MET A 187 10.05 9.02 13.66
C MET A 187 9.16 9.85 12.76
N LEU A 188 9.58 10.08 11.50
CA LEU A 188 8.82 10.88 10.52
C LEU A 188 7.42 10.33 10.24
N PHE A 189 7.25 9.00 10.33
CA PHE A 189 5.96 8.35 10.12
C PHE A 189 5.80 7.14 11.04
N ALA A 190 4.61 6.99 11.64
CA ALA A 190 4.41 6.00 12.70
C ALA A 190 4.41 4.55 12.20
N THR A 191 3.76 4.28 11.06
CA THR A 191 3.50 2.92 10.57
C THR A 191 3.66 2.78 9.05
N PRO A 192 4.86 3.06 8.50
CA PRO A 192 5.07 2.86 7.06
C PRO A 192 4.92 1.38 6.71
N LYS A 193 4.43 1.08 5.50
CA LYS A 193 4.46 -0.28 4.97
C LYS A 193 5.86 -0.60 4.40
N PRO A 194 6.31 -1.87 4.45
CA PRO A 194 7.57 -2.28 3.85
C PRO A 194 7.58 -2.08 2.33
N VAL A 195 8.65 -1.50 1.80
CA VAL A 195 8.83 -1.32 0.35
C VAL A 195 8.77 -2.65 -0.39
N LYS A 196 9.41 -3.68 0.14
CA LYS A 196 9.43 -5.03 -0.46
C LYS A 196 8.01 -5.56 -0.67
N MET A 197 7.11 -5.42 0.30
CA MET A 197 5.74 -5.93 0.19
C MET A 197 4.96 -5.22 -0.93
N ILE A 198 4.97 -3.90 -0.94
CA ILE A 198 4.28 -3.11 -1.96
C ILE A 198 4.88 -3.39 -3.35
N LYS A 199 6.20 -3.51 -3.44
CA LYS A 199 6.91 -3.86 -4.67
C LYS A 199 6.45 -5.20 -5.25
N GLU A 200 6.33 -6.24 -4.42
CA GLU A 200 5.87 -7.55 -4.86
C GLU A 200 4.39 -7.56 -5.24
N PHE A 201 3.54 -6.75 -4.59
CA PHE A 201 2.15 -6.56 -5.06
C PHE A 201 2.11 -5.90 -6.43
N ILE A 202 2.95 -4.91 -6.71
CA ILE A 202 3.05 -4.29 -8.03
C ILE A 202 3.57 -5.31 -9.05
N ARG A 203 4.62 -6.07 -8.71
CA ARG A 203 5.20 -7.13 -9.56
C ARG A 203 4.16 -8.18 -9.93
N SER A 204 3.28 -8.55 -9.00
CA SER A 204 2.25 -9.58 -9.21
C SER A 204 1.25 -9.25 -10.33
N SER A 205 1.14 -7.99 -10.74
CA SER A 205 0.33 -7.61 -11.91
C SER A 205 0.89 -8.16 -13.23
N GLY A 206 2.17 -8.56 -13.26
CA GLY A 206 2.86 -9.02 -14.46
C GLY A 206 3.14 -7.94 -15.52
N LYS A 207 2.76 -6.68 -15.25
CA LYS A 207 2.93 -5.57 -16.21
C LYS A 207 4.19 -4.77 -15.90
N THR A 208 5.00 -4.52 -16.91
CA THR A 208 6.21 -3.68 -16.80
C THR A 208 5.94 -2.20 -17.04
N ASP A 209 4.73 -1.86 -17.46
CA ASP A 209 4.24 -0.51 -17.74
C ASP A 209 2.97 -0.15 -16.93
N ALA A 210 2.68 -0.90 -15.86
CA ALA A 210 1.51 -0.73 -15.02
C ALA A 210 1.34 0.72 -14.52
N ILE A 211 0.08 1.17 -14.42
CA ILE A 211 -0.28 2.36 -13.68
C ILE A 211 -0.70 1.93 -12.27
N VAL A 212 0.05 2.40 -11.28
CA VAL A 212 -0.15 2.11 -9.86
C VAL A 212 -0.80 3.32 -9.20
N MET A 213 -1.88 3.13 -8.46
CA MET A 213 -2.52 4.22 -7.72
C MET A 213 -2.59 3.88 -6.23
N ASP A 214 -2.24 4.86 -5.40
CA ASP A 214 -2.41 4.78 -3.94
C ASP A 214 -3.08 6.08 -3.48
N PHE A 215 -4.35 5.97 -3.12
CA PHE A 215 -5.14 7.12 -2.67
C PHE A 215 -5.20 7.28 -1.15
N PHE A 216 -4.38 6.49 -0.43
CA PHE A 216 -4.03 6.68 0.97
C PHE A 216 -2.50 6.66 1.12
N ALA A 217 -1.80 7.42 0.28
CA ALA A 217 -0.36 7.28 0.06
C ALA A 217 0.51 7.49 1.31
N GLY A 218 0.01 8.19 2.33
CA GLY A 218 0.68 8.35 3.61
C GLY A 218 2.16 8.71 3.45
N SER A 219 3.06 7.81 3.85
CA SER A 219 4.50 8.03 3.74
C SER A 219 5.09 7.91 2.33
N GLY A 220 4.29 7.60 1.30
CA GLY A 220 4.76 7.48 -0.09
C GLY A 220 5.49 6.17 -0.41
N THR A 221 5.25 5.11 0.34
CA THR A 221 5.88 3.79 0.12
C THR A 221 5.63 3.26 -1.28
N THR A 222 4.41 3.42 -1.80
CA THR A 222 4.01 2.95 -3.14
C THR A 222 4.83 3.60 -4.25
N GLY A 223 5.09 4.90 -4.14
CA GLY A 223 5.98 5.59 -5.09
C GLY A 223 7.41 5.07 -5.05
N HIS A 224 7.98 4.90 -3.84
CA HIS A 224 9.31 4.32 -3.67
C HIS A 224 9.39 2.90 -4.25
N ALA A 225 8.43 2.03 -3.93
CA ALA A 225 8.37 0.66 -4.41
C ALA A 225 8.27 0.57 -5.95
N THR A 226 7.49 1.46 -6.56
CA THR A 226 7.36 1.53 -8.03
C THR A 226 8.68 1.90 -8.71
N LEU A 227 9.39 2.90 -8.15
CA LEU A 227 10.70 3.34 -8.67
C LEU A 227 11.76 2.26 -8.50
N GLU A 228 11.79 1.58 -7.34
CA GLU A 228 12.71 0.48 -7.08
C GLU A 228 12.48 -0.68 -8.05
N LEU A 229 11.22 -1.08 -8.27
CA LEU A 229 10.88 -2.16 -9.19
C LEU A 229 11.29 -1.83 -10.63
N ASN A 230 11.05 -0.60 -11.10
CA ASN A 230 11.50 -0.15 -12.41
C ASN A 230 13.03 -0.20 -12.56
N HIS A 231 13.74 0.15 -11.48
CA HIS A 231 15.21 0.07 -11.47
C HIS A 231 15.71 -1.39 -11.56
N GLU A 232 15.01 -2.31 -10.87
CA GLU A 232 15.37 -3.73 -10.84
C GLU A 232 15.15 -4.45 -12.18
N ASP A 233 14.04 -4.19 -12.85
CA ASP A 233 13.62 -4.97 -14.04
C ASP A 233 13.57 -4.17 -15.35
N GLY A 234 13.97 -2.88 -15.32
CA GLY A 234 13.94 -2.00 -16.48
C GLY A 234 12.52 -1.60 -16.91
N GLY A 235 11.53 -1.79 -16.06
CA GLY A 235 10.14 -1.42 -16.33
C GLY A 235 9.91 0.09 -16.42
N ASN A 236 8.74 0.45 -16.93
CA ASN A 236 8.30 1.86 -17.08
C ASN A 236 6.94 2.09 -16.39
N ARG A 237 6.76 1.48 -15.22
CA ARG A 237 5.56 1.68 -14.39
C ARG A 237 5.49 3.12 -13.91
N ARG A 238 4.29 3.58 -13.68
CA ARG A 238 4.02 4.92 -13.18
C ARG A 238 3.13 4.85 -11.98
N PHE A 239 3.23 5.86 -11.12
CA PHE A 239 2.38 5.94 -9.95
C PHE A 239 1.57 7.24 -9.90
N ILE A 240 0.42 7.15 -9.24
CA ILE A 240 -0.43 8.25 -8.82
C ILE A 240 -0.60 8.10 -7.31
N LEU A 241 -0.04 9.03 -6.54
CA LEU A 241 -0.17 9.07 -5.09
C LEU A 241 -1.11 10.21 -4.71
N ILE A 242 -2.10 9.92 -3.88
CA ILE A 242 -3.01 10.93 -3.35
C ILE A 242 -2.94 10.86 -1.84
N THR A 243 -2.72 12.01 -1.21
CA THR A 243 -2.74 12.15 0.25
C THR A 243 -3.19 13.55 0.61
N ASN A 244 -3.98 13.69 1.68
CA ASN A 244 -4.20 15.00 2.27
C ASN A 244 -2.91 15.51 2.93
N ASN A 245 -2.90 16.75 3.37
CA ASN A 245 -1.73 17.30 4.06
C ASN A 245 -1.94 17.36 5.59
N GLU A 246 -2.70 16.41 6.14
CA GLU A 246 -2.86 16.31 7.58
C GLU A 246 -1.49 16.16 8.23
N SER A 247 -1.22 16.97 9.27
CA SER A 247 0.08 17.04 9.94
C SER A 247 1.27 17.28 8.99
N ASP A 248 1.04 17.95 7.87
CA ASP A 248 2.04 18.28 6.84
C ASP A 248 2.71 17.04 6.20
N ILE A 249 2.01 15.90 6.19
CA ILE A 249 2.55 14.62 5.74
C ILE A 249 2.97 14.63 4.27
N CYS A 250 2.17 15.24 3.39
CA CYS A 250 2.46 15.29 1.96
C CYS A 250 3.80 15.98 1.71
N ARG A 251 4.00 17.15 2.31
CA ARG A 251 5.17 18.02 2.06
C ARG A 251 6.40 17.59 2.85
N ARG A 252 6.22 17.04 4.06
CA ARG A 252 7.34 16.64 4.94
C ARG A 252 7.80 15.21 4.76
N VAL A 253 6.93 14.31 4.28
CA VAL A 253 7.25 12.88 4.21
C VAL A 253 7.08 12.33 2.78
N THR A 254 5.87 12.42 2.21
CA THR A 254 5.56 11.78 0.91
C THR A 254 6.45 12.27 -0.23
N ILE A 255 6.45 13.59 -0.46
CA ILE A 255 7.27 14.19 -1.53
C ILE A 255 8.78 14.01 -1.28
N PRO A 256 9.33 14.29 -0.08
CA PRO A 256 10.74 14.04 0.21
C PRO A 256 11.16 12.60 0.00
N ARG A 257 10.35 11.60 0.44
CA ARG A 257 10.64 10.18 0.22
C ARG A 257 10.72 9.82 -1.25
N VAL A 258 9.72 10.24 -2.04
CA VAL A 258 9.71 9.95 -3.48
C VAL A 258 10.90 10.60 -4.18
N LYS A 259 11.20 11.87 -3.87
CA LYS A 259 12.39 12.55 -4.43
C LYS A 259 13.71 11.90 -4.01
N ALA A 260 13.81 11.44 -2.77
CA ALA A 260 14.99 10.72 -2.30
C ALA A 260 15.16 9.38 -3.02
N ALA A 261 14.06 8.63 -3.23
CA ALA A 261 14.07 7.40 -4.04
C ALA A 261 14.45 7.69 -5.51
N MET A 262 13.93 8.75 -6.12
CA MET A 262 14.31 9.17 -7.48
C MET A 262 15.81 9.43 -7.58
N ARG A 263 16.40 10.15 -6.60
CA ARG A 263 17.86 10.37 -6.55
C ARG A 263 18.63 9.06 -6.39
N LYS A 264 18.18 8.17 -5.50
CA LYS A 264 18.80 6.84 -5.26
C LYS A 264 18.88 6.03 -6.55
N TYR A 265 17.88 6.11 -7.43
CA TYR A 265 17.80 5.35 -8.68
C TYR A 265 18.18 6.18 -9.93
N ASN A 266 18.76 7.37 -9.77
CA ASN A 266 19.18 8.26 -10.86
C ASN A 266 18.05 8.65 -11.82
N ILE A 267 16.84 8.87 -11.30
CA ILE A 267 15.66 9.29 -12.05
C ILE A 267 15.53 10.82 -11.99
N SER A 268 15.38 11.48 -13.14
CA SER A 268 15.22 12.93 -13.22
C SER A 268 13.91 13.41 -12.58
N ASP A 269 13.98 14.56 -11.88
CA ASP A 269 12.79 15.23 -11.31
C ASP A 269 11.73 15.61 -12.36
N ASN A 270 12.10 15.73 -13.64
CA ASN A 270 11.15 15.97 -14.74
C ASN A 270 10.10 14.84 -14.93
N PHE A 271 10.33 13.66 -14.33
CA PHE A 271 9.38 12.55 -14.34
C PHE A 271 8.38 12.60 -13.19
N LEU A 272 8.42 13.63 -12.33
CA LEU A 272 7.47 13.84 -11.24
C LEU A 272 6.69 15.13 -11.45
N GLU A 273 5.37 15.04 -11.34
CA GLU A 273 4.45 16.18 -11.23
C GLU A 273 3.85 16.20 -9.83
N THR A 274 3.80 17.37 -9.21
CA THR A 274 3.15 17.56 -7.90
C THR A 274 2.03 18.59 -8.06
N ARG A 275 0.81 18.21 -7.64
CA ARG A 275 -0.34 19.10 -7.56
C ARG A 275 -0.62 19.36 -6.08
N LEU A 276 -0.31 20.56 -5.63
CA LEU A 276 -0.46 20.99 -4.24
C LEU A 276 -1.65 21.94 -4.14
N LEU A 277 -2.49 21.76 -3.11
CA LEU A 277 -3.55 22.71 -2.75
C LEU A 277 -3.03 23.82 -1.85
#